data_83ec16e6c32f4a861fbbf7c9c7209ff3
#
_entry.id   83ec16e6c32f4a861fbbf7c9c7209ff3
#
_cell.length_a   1.000
_cell.length_b   1.000
_cell.length_c   1.000
_cell.angle_alpha   90.00
_cell.angle_beta   90.00
_cell.angle_gamma   90.00
#
_symmetry.space_group_name_H-M   'P 1'
#
loop_
_entity.id
_entity.type
_entity.pdbx_description
1 polymer ?
#
loop_
_entity_poly.entity_id
_entity_poly.type
_entity_poly.pdbx_seq_one_letter_code
_entity_poly.pdbx_strand_id
1 'polypeptide(L)'
;MSVKITVPATSANLGIGYDCLGMAVSLYSEFTFERADELQISGCPEKYRNENNLVYRSFELALAHWGEEPFPIKLHIDAAIPVSRGLGSSSTCTVAGIMGAAALTGRIVGRAEAVGIATEMEGHPDNVAPAIMGSLVCSFTPQGELPNCIRYNVNPNLRFVTVIPPYEVKTEEARKIVPQEVPLSTAVWQMGRISGLTRGLESGDVRLIAAACDDKIQEPYRRELIPDYDEVREVCLNGGAATLWISGSGSTLMAVTDDGLVAESLRARLQSMHPDFQVHVLECDTQGVRIQLA
;
A
#
# COMPACT_ATOMS: atom_id res chain seq x y z
N MET A 1 6.58 29.05 -5.29
CA MET A 1 5.91 28.28 -4.20
C MET A 1 6.21 26.82 -4.46
N SER A 2 6.91 26.19 -3.54
CA SER A 2 7.24 24.77 -3.59
C SER A 2 6.32 24.02 -2.62
N VAL A 3 5.90 22.82 -2.99
CA VAL A 3 5.02 21.97 -2.17
C VAL A 3 5.62 20.59 -2.10
N LYS A 4 5.77 20.06 -0.89
CA LYS A 4 6.24 18.70 -0.63
C LYS A 4 5.07 17.81 -0.21
N ILE A 5 4.87 16.71 -0.93
CA ILE A 5 3.90 15.67 -0.64
C ILE A 5 4.63 14.44 -0.15
N THR A 6 4.31 13.98 1.06
CA THR A 6 4.84 12.72 1.62
C THR A 6 3.71 11.70 1.64
N VAL A 7 3.92 10.54 1.03
CA VAL A 7 2.92 9.48 0.93
C VAL A 7 3.47 8.17 1.53
N PRO A 8 2.75 7.53 2.45
CA PRO A 8 3.16 6.25 3.02
C PRO A 8 3.01 5.10 2.02
N ALA A 9 3.85 4.09 2.16
CA ALA A 9 3.64 2.78 1.56
C ALA A 9 2.38 2.12 2.12
N THR A 10 1.85 1.16 1.36
CA THR A 10 0.65 0.42 1.76
C THR A 10 0.84 -1.07 1.58
N SER A 11 0.27 -1.85 2.49
CA SER A 11 0.06 -3.28 2.33
C SER A 11 -1.41 -3.54 2.07
N ALA A 12 -1.74 -4.02 0.87
CA ALA A 12 -3.10 -4.40 0.51
C ALA A 12 -3.37 -5.88 0.79
N ASN A 13 -4.63 -6.25 0.84
CA ASN A 13 -5.15 -7.59 1.09
C ASN A 13 -4.97 -8.11 2.53
N LEU A 14 -3.84 -7.90 3.18
CA LEU A 14 -3.51 -8.40 4.52
C LEU A 14 -3.87 -9.89 4.69
N GLY A 15 -3.55 -10.72 3.69
CA GLY A 15 -3.97 -12.11 3.58
C GLY A 15 -5.46 -12.24 3.26
N ILE A 16 -6.32 -12.08 4.24
CA ILE A 16 -7.76 -12.43 4.20
C ILE A 16 -8.67 -11.40 3.52
N GLY A 17 -8.24 -10.17 3.34
CA GLY A 17 -9.06 -9.04 2.86
C GLY A 17 -8.83 -8.70 1.39
N TYR A 18 -8.84 -9.69 0.51
CA TYR A 18 -8.60 -9.53 -0.92
C TYR A 18 -9.46 -8.41 -1.54
N ASP A 19 -8.78 -7.43 -2.20
CA ASP A 19 -9.36 -6.26 -2.87
C ASP A 19 -10.23 -5.34 -1.97
N CYS A 20 -10.23 -5.53 -0.63
CA CYS A 20 -11.01 -4.69 0.26
C CYS A 20 -10.23 -4.13 1.47
N LEU A 21 -9.18 -4.81 1.95
CA LEU A 21 -8.37 -4.32 3.06
C LEU A 21 -7.04 -3.75 2.57
N GLY A 22 -6.65 -2.62 3.15
CA GLY A 22 -5.34 -2.05 2.99
C GLY A 22 -4.88 -1.29 4.23
N MET A 23 -3.58 -1.27 4.48
CA MET A 23 -2.99 -0.61 5.63
C MET A 23 -1.80 0.25 5.21
N ALA A 24 -1.76 1.49 5.70
CA ALA A 24 -0.60 2.36 5.53
C ALA A 24 0.51 1.99 6.52
N VAL A 25 1.76 2.02 6.07
CA VAL A 25 2.94 1.66 6.88
C VAL A 25 4.02 2.73 6.82
N SER A 26 4.89 2.77 7.83
CA SER A 26 5.90 3.81 8.07
C SER A 26 7.13 3.74 7.13
N LEU A 27 6.91 3.58 5.84
CA LEU A 27 7.88 3.74 4.76
C LEU A 27 7.30 4.77 3.78
N TYR A 28 8.08 5.80 3.38
CA TYR A 28 7.52 6.95 2.69
C TYR A 28 8.27 7.25 1.40
N SER A 29 7.52 7.71 0.39
CA SER A 29 8.07 8.42 -0.75
C SER A 29 7.70 9.90 -0.68
N GLU A 30 8.58 10.77 -1.17
CA GLU A 30 8.43 12.22 -1.14
C GLU A 30 8.42 12.78 -2.56
N PHE A 31 7.56 13.75 -2.78
CA PHE A 31 7.35 14.37 -4.09
C PHE A 31 7.30 15.88 -3.92
N THR A 32 8.17 16.58 -4.63
CA THR A 32 8.21 18.05 -4.58
C THR A 32 7.68 18.62 -5.89
N PHE A 33 6.72 19.53 -5.79
CA PHE A 33 6.04 20.17 -6.90
C PHE A 33 6.28 21.68 -6.89
N GLU A 34 6.58 22.25 -8.05
CA GLU A 34 6.66 23.70 -8.29
C GLU A 34 5.99 24.01 -9.62
N ARG A 35 5.36 25.20 -9.77
CA ARG A 35 4.97 25.70 -11.10
C ARG A 35 6.23 26.02 -11.91
N ALA A 36 6.19 25.71 -13.21
CA ALA A 36 7.31 25.94 -14.13
C ALA A 36 6.80 26.42 -15.48
N ASP A 37 7.71 26.87 -16.37
CA ASP A 37 7.37 27.23 -17.73
C ASP A 37 7.30 26.04 -18.68
N GLU A 38 7.95 24.93 -18.31
CA GLU A 38 7.95 23.65 -19.02
C GLU A 38 7.96 22.47 -18.04
N LEU A 39 7.52 21.28 -18.49
CA LEU A 39 7.53 20.07 -17.67
C LEU A 39 8.98 19.61 -17.42
N GLN A 40 9.34 19.51 -16.14
CA GLN A 40 10.63 19.00 -15.69
C GLN A 40 10.41 17.91 -14.62
N ILE A 41 10.91 16.69 -14.88
CA ILE A 41 10.80 15.57 -13.94
C ILE A 41 12.21 15.06 -13.59
N SER A 42 12.48 14.88 -12.31
CA SER A 42 13.76 14.41 -11.78
C SER A 42 13.59 13.45 -10.61
N GLY A 43 14.69 12.81 -10.17
CA GLY A 43 14.66 11.87 -9.04
C GLY A 43 14.13 10.46 -9.36
N CYS A 44 13.77 10.20 -10.63
CA CYS A 44 13.35 8.88 -11.10
C CYS A 44 14.16 8.45 -12.34
N PRO A 45 14.09 7.17 -12.74
CA PRO A 45 14.72 6.69 -13.98
C PRO A 45 14.33 7.50 -15.22
N GLU A 46 15.25 7.70 -16.15
CA GLU A 46 15.06 8.56 -17.33
C GLU A 46 13.82 8.20 -18.15
N LYS A 47 13.52 6.91 -18.29
CA LYS A 47 12.33 6.42 -19.01
C LYS A 47 11.00 6.93 -18.45
N TYR A 48 10.98 7.43 -17.22
CA TYR A 48 9.80 8.00 -16.55
C TYR A 48 9.82 9.54 -16.47
N ARG A 49 10.83 10.23 -17.07
CA ARG A 49 10.94 11.69 -17.06
C ARG A 49 10.23 12.34 -18.24
N ASN A 50 8.96 11.98 -18.44
CA ASN A 50 8.14 12.47 -19.55
C ASN A 50 6.66 12.54 -19.13
N GLU A 51 5.80 12.95 -20.05
CA GLU A 51 4.36 13.12 -19.85
C GLU A 51 3.61 11.83 -19.42
N ASN A 52 4.18 10.64 -19.68
CA ASN A 52 3.61 9.36 -19.22
C ASN A 52 3.97 9.04 -17.77
N ASN A 53 4.70 9.91 -17.05
CA ASN A 53 4.97 9.73 -15.63
C ASN A 53 3.66 9.64 -14.84
N LEU A 54 3.50 8.62 -14.00
CA LEU A 54 2.24 8.36 -13.30
C LEU A 54 1.86 9.49 -12.35
N VAL A 55 2.84 10.13 -11.68
CA VAL A 55 2.58 11.30 -10.81
C VAL A 55 2.01 12.46 -11.64
N TYR A 56 2.62 12.73 -12.79
CA TYR A 56 2.18 13.83 -13.68
C TYR A 56 0.80 13.54 -14.29
N ARG A 57 0.55 12.31 -14.77
CA ARG A 57 -0.78 11.93 -15.28
C ARG A 57 -1.87 12.04 -14.23
N SER A 58 -1.56 11.68 -12.99
CA SER A 58 -2.52 11.80 -11.88
C SER A 58 -2.73 13.26 -11.47
N PHE A 59 -1.72 14.10 -11.62
CA PHE A 59 -1.81 15.55 -11.47
C PHE A 59 -2.75 16.16 -12.51
N GLU A 60 -2.60 15.80 -13.80
CA GLU A 60 -3.47 16.26 -14.88
C GLU A 60 -4.91 15.75 -14.74
N LEU A 61 -5.08 14.46 -14.34
CA LEU A 61 -6.40 13.91 -14.08
C LEU A 61 -7.15 14.70 -13.00
N ALA A 62 -6.47 15.06 -11.92
CA ALA A 62 -7.08 15.84 -10.85
C ALA A 62 -7.48 17.25 -11.32
N LEU A 63 -6.62 17.93 -12.09
CA LEU A 63 -6.97 19.24 -12.69
C LEU A 63 -8.19 19.12 -13.59
N ALA A 64 -8.23 18.11 -14.48
CA ALA A 64 -9.36 17.87 -15.38
C ALA A 64 -10.65 17.58 -14.59
N HIS A 65 -10.58 16.78 -13.51
CA HIS A 65 -11.73 16.50 -12.64
C HIS A 65 -12.31 17.79 -12.02
N TRP A 66 -11.47 18.77 -11.73
CA TRP A 66 -11.89 20.06 -11.16
C TRP A 66 -12.19 21.13 -12.20
N GLY A 67 -12.04 20.85 -13.50
CA GLY A 67 -12.23 21.83 -14.58
C GLY A 67 -11.13 22.91 -14.62
N GLU A 68 -9.96 22.62 -14.08
CA GLU A 68 -8.79 23.49 -14.10
C GLU A 68 -7.97 23.26 -15.38
N GLU A 69 -7.41 24.33 -15.94
CA GLU A 69 -6.52 24.22 -17.10
C GLU A 69 -5.18 23.61 -16.69
N PRO A 70 -4.64 22.64 -17.44
CA PRO A 70 -3.32 22.07 -17.20
C PRO A 70 -2.23 23.14 -17.26
N PHE A 71 -1.22 23.00 -16.41
CA PHE A 71 -0.03 23.87 -16.44
C PHE A 71 1.22 23.05 -16.16
N PRO A 72 2.38 23.45 -16.73
CA PRO A 72 3.61 22.71 -16.53
C PRO A 72 4.14 22.86 -15.11
N ILE A 73 4.84 21.80 -14.66
CA ILE A 73 5.40 21.70 -13.31
C ILE A 73 6.85 21.22 -13.35
N LYS A 74 7.60 21.60 -12.34
CA LYS A 74 8.83 20.92 -11.94
C LYS A 74 8.47 19.92 -10.83
N LEU A 75 8.74 18.64 -11.09
CA LEU A 75 8.49 17.52 -10.21
C LEU A 75 9.82 16.85 -9.83
N HIS A 76 10.09 16.74 -8.54
CA HIS A 76 11.18 15.91 -8.02
C HIS A 76 10.60 14.75 -7.22
N ILE A 77 11.07 13.52 -7.49
CA ILE A 77 10.59 12.27 -6.88
C ILE A 77 11.73 11.69 -6.04
N ASP A 78 11.52 11.55 -4.74
CA ASP A 78 12.39 10.79 -3.83
C ASP A 78 11.62 9.53 -3.38
N ALA A 79 11.83 8.43 -4.14
CA ALA A 79 11.07 7.20 -4.01
C ALA A 79 11.85 6.16 -3.19
N ALA A 80 11.58 6.07 -1.88
CA ALA A 80 12.07 4.97 -1.05
C ALA A 80 11.24 3.68 -1.19
N ILE A 81 10.00 3.77 -1.72
CA ILE A 81 9.11 2.63 -1.91
C ILE A 81 9.44 1.94 -3.23
N PRO A 82 9.89 0.68 -3.22
CA PRO A 82 10.31 -0.01 -4.43
C PRO A 82 9.12 -0.32 -5.37
N VAL A 83 9.36 -0.17 -6.67
CA VAL A 83 8.36 -0.38 -7.72
C VAL A 83 8.04 -1.87 -7.88
N SER A 84 6.75 -2.21 -8.08
CA SER A 84 6.28 -3.58 -8.35
C SER A 84 6.69 -4.63 -7.30
N ARG A 85 6.64 -4.23 -6.03
CA ARG A 85 6.95 -5.11 -4.87
C ARG A 85 5.77 -5.31 -3.92
N GLY A 86 4.55 -4.87 -4.29
CA GLY A 86 3.38 -5.04 -3.42
C GLY A 86 3.30 -4.06 -2.24
N LEU A 87 3.98 -2.92 -2.31
CA LEU A 87 3.96 -1.85 -1.30
C LEU A 87 3.26 -0.57 -1.76
N GLY A 88 2.38 -0.66 -2.75
CA GLY A 88 1.56 0.46 -3.20
C GLY A 88 2.35 1.59 -3.88
N SER A 89 3.49 1.31 -4.52
CA SER A 89 4.31 2.33 -5.21
C SER A 89 3.53 3.08 -6.31
N SER A 90 2.66 2.41 -7.07
CA SER A 90 1.75 3.05 -8.02
C SER A 90 0.82 4.02 -7.31
N SER A 91 0.14 3.54 -6.27
CA SER A 91 -0.81 4.33 -5.50
C SER A 91 -0.17 5.54 -4.81
N THR A 92 1.10 5.43 -4.35
CA THR A 92 1.82 6.60 -3.82
C THR A 92 2.06 7.66 -4.89
N CYS A 93 2.36 7.27 -6.14
CA CYS A 93 2.50 8.18 -7.27
C CYS A 93 1.15 8.85 -7.60
N THR A 94 0.08 8.06 -7.67
CA THR A 94 -1.27 8.55 -7.97
C THR A 94 -1.73 9.55 -6.91
N VAL A 95 -1.60 9.21 -5.62
CA VAL A 95 -1.98 10.09 -4.52
C VAL A 95 -1.13 11.37 -4.50
N ALA A 96 0.18 11.25 -4.74
CA ALA A 96 1.07 12.42 -4.80
C ALA A 96 0.67 13.39 -5.91
N GLY A 97 0.33 12.89 -7.10
CA GLY A 97 -0.11 13.73 -8.22
C GLY A 97 -1.38 14.51 -7.90
N ILE A 98 -2.41 13.83 -7.38
CA ILE A 98 -3.68 14.45 -6.99
C ILE A 98 -3.48 15.53 -5.91
N MET A 99 -2.73 15.20 -4.86
CA MET A 99 -2.50 16.14 -3.74
C MET A 99 -1.56 17.28 -4.13
N GLY A 100 -0.62 17.04 -5.06
CA GLY A 100 0.22 18.07 -5.67
C GLY A 100 -0.60 19.08 -6.48
N ALA A 101 -1.55 18.60 -7.29
CA ALA A 101 -2.48 19.45 -8.04
C ALA A 101 -3.34 20.30 -7.11
N ALA A 102 -3.91 19.70 -6.06
CA ALA A 102 -4.70 20.41 -5.06
C ALA A 102 -3.87 21.52 -4.39
N ALA A 103 -2.65 21.20 -3.95
CA ALA A 103 -1.79 22.16 -3.26
C ALA A 103 -1.35 23.34 -4.16
N LEU A 104 -0.97 23.07 -5.43
CA LEU A 104 -0.56 24.13 -6.36
C LEU A 104 -1.70 25.01 -6.87
N THR A 105 -2.94 24.52 -6.85
CA THR A 105 -4.14 25.32 -7.17
C THR A 105 -4.76 26.00 -5.93
N GLY A 106 -4.27 25.67 -4.73
CA GLY A 106 -4.85 26.17 -3.47
C GLY A 106 -6.20 25.53 -3.12
N ARG A 107 -6.54 24.39 -3.76
CA ARG A 107 -7.79 23.68 -3.54
C ARG A 107 -7.72 22.82 -2.26
N ILE A 108 -8.78 22.88 -1.48
CA ILE A 108 -8.97 21.98 -0.34
C ILE A 108 -9.76 20.77 -0.82
N VAL A 109 -9.13 19.60 -0.82
CA VAL A 109 -9.72 18.34 -1.27
C VAL A 109 -10.04 17.46 -0.06
N GLY A 110 -11.29 16.99 0.02
CA GLY A 110 -11.71 16.04 1.03
C GLY A 110 -11.13 14.64 0.78
N ARG A 111 -10.88 13.87 1.86
CA ARG A 111 -10.32 12.52 1.74
C ARG A 111 -11.16 11.61 0.84
N ALA A 112 -12.48 11.65 0.95
CA ALA A 112 -13.38 10.84 0.13
C ALA A 112 -13.28 11.20 -1.37
N GLU A 113 -13.21 12.50 -1.70
CA GLU A 113 -12.99 12.98 -3.06
C GLU A 113 -11.64 12.51 -3.62
N ALA A 114 -10.57 12.67 -2.84
CA ALA A 114 -9.24 12.21 -3.24
C ALA A 114 -9.17 10.69 -3.48
N VAL A 115 -9.82 9.88 -2.62
CA VAL A 115 -9.94 8.43 -2.83
C VAL A 115 -10.72 8.12 -4.09
N GLY A 116 -11.82 8.83 -4.38
CA GLY A 116 -12.61 8.68 -5.60
C GLY A 116 -11.76 8.87 -6.86
N ILE A 117 -11.08 10.02 -6.97
CA ILE A 117 -10.20 10.35 -8.11
C ILE A 117 -9.06 9.33 -8.24
N ALA A 118 -8.44 8.95 -7.12
CA ALA A 118 -7.34 7.97 -7.13
C ALA A 118 -7.82 6.58 -7.54
N THR A 119 -9.03 6.18 -7.14
CA THR A 119 -9.62 4.88 -7.51
C THR A 119 -9.97 4.82 -9.00
N GLU A 120 -10.37 5.93 -9.61
CA GLU A 120 -10.59 6.02 -11.06
C GLU A 120 -9.30 5.67 -11.84
N MET A 121 -8.14 6.13 -11.36
CA MET A 121 -6.84 5.85 -11.99
C MET A 121 -6.36 4.41 -11.74
N GLU A 122 -6.50 3.90 -10.51
CA GLU A 122 -5.94 2.59 -10.08
C GLU A 122 -6.89 1.41 -10.33
N GLY A 123 -8.20 1.67 -10.43
CA GLY A 123 -9.24 0.65 -10.61
C GLY A 123 -9.72 -0.02 -9.31
N HIS A 124 -9.01 0.17 -8.19
CA HIS A 124 -9.38 -0.39 -6.88
C HIS A 124 -8.86 0.50 -5.73
N PRO A 125 -9.61 0.59 -4.60
CA PRO A 125 -9.30 1.52 -3.52
C PRO A 125 -8.33 0.99 -2.45
N ASP A 126 -8.02 -0.30 -2.42
CA ASP A 126 -7.35 -1.00 -1.32
C ASP A 126 -5.93 -0.49 -0.99
N ASN A 127 -5.25 0.17 -1.94
CA ASN A 127 -3.97 0.84 -1.72
C ASN A 127 -4.13 2.37 -1.60
N VAL A 128 -4.93 3.00 -2.46
CA VAL A 128 -5.08 4.47 -2.45
C VAL A 128 -5.79 4.98 -1.21
N ALA A 129 -6.78 4.22 -0.69
CA ALA A 129 -7.50 4.64 0.50
C ALA A 129 -6.60 4.69 1.75
N PRO A 130 -5.81 3.66 2.12
CA PRO A 130 -4.88 3.78 3.24
C PRO A 130 -3.75 4.78 2.97
N ALA A 131 -3.26 4.94 1.74
CA ALA A 131 -2.27 5.95 1.42
C ALA A 131 -2.77 7.38 1.71
N ILE A 132 -4.06 7.66 1.47
CA ILE A 132 -4.69 8.96 1.72
C ILE A 132 -5.11 9.10 3.19
N MET A 133 -5.73 8.08 3.77
CA MET A 133 -6.40 8.16 5.07
C MET A 133 -5.50 7.78 6.24
N GLY A 134 -4.41 7.07 5.97
CA GLY A 134 -3.63 6.38 6.99
C GLY A 134 -4.36 5.20 7.62
N SER A 135 -3.68 4.44 8.45
CA SER A 135 -4.19 3.34 9.27
C SER A 135 -4.64 2.13 8.43
N LEU A 136 -5.47 1.27 9.00
CA LEU A 136 -6.15 0.18 8.31
C LEU A 136 -7.45 0.72 7.71
N VAL A 137 -7.70 0.43 6.44
CA VAL A 137 -8.92 0.84 5.75
C VAL A 137 -9.57 -0.37 5.10
N CYS A 138 -10.86 -0.55 5.36
CA CYS A 138 -11.72 -1.43 4.58
C CYS A 138 -12.49 -0.59 3.56
N SER A 139 -12.40 -0.95 2.30
CA SER A 139 -13.05 -0.22 1.21
C SER A 139 -14.02 -1.12 0.45
N PHE A 140 -15.15 -0.57 0.07
CA PHE A 140 -16.11 -1.22 -0.82
C PHE A 140 -16.82 -0.16 -1.67
N THR A 141 -17.10 -0.49 -2.92
CA THR A 141 -17.69 0.46 -3.87
C THR A 141 -19.10 0.01 -4.22
N PRO A 142 -20.16 0.76 -3.81
CA PRO A 142 -21.51 0.54 -4.31
C PRO A 142 -21.56 0.78 -5.82
N GLN A 143 -22.50 0.12 -6.50
CA GLN A 143 -22.62 0.26 -7.95
C GLN A 143 -22.93 1.71 -8.35
N GLY A 144 -22.06 2.31 -9.16
CA GLY A 144 -22.22 3.68 -9.67
C GLY A 144 -21.90 4.80 -8.66
N GLU A 145 -21.27 4.48 -7.53
CA GLU A 145 -20.91 5.43 -6.49
C GLU A 145 -19.40 5.49 -6.25
N LEU A 146 -18.98 6.45 -5.44
CA LEU A 146 -17.61 6.54 -4.93
C LEU A 146 -17.35 5.43 -3.89
N PRO A 147 -16.10 5.00 -3.70
CA PRO A 147 -15.74 4.05 -2.66
C PRO A 147 -16.13 4.53 -1.26
N ASN A 148 -16.78 3.67 -0.50
CA ASN A 148 -16.94 3.84 0.93
C ASN A 148 -15.70 3.27 1.64
N CYS A 149 -15.16 4.03 2.59
CA CYS A 149 -13.96 3.68 3.32
C CYS A 149 -14.23 3.68 4.82
N ILE A 150 -14.03 2.55 5.47
CA ILE A 150 -14.10 2.40 6.92
C ILE A 150 -12.68 2.35 7.45
N ARG A 151 -12.29 3.37 8.21
CA ARG A 151 -10.96 3.44 8.82
C ARG A 151 -10.99 2.84 10.22
N TYR A 152 -10.07 1.91 10.48
CA TYR A 152 -9.85 1.29 11.79
C TYR A 152 -8.54 1.78 12.40
N ASN A 153 -8.49 1.92 13.70
CA ASN A 153 -7.23 2.14 14.40
C ASN A 153 -6.44 0.82 14.46
N VAL A 154 -5.13 0.91 14.34
CA VAL A 154 -4.23 -0.23 14.55
C VAL A 154 -3.50 -0.05 15.86
N ASN A 155 -3.38 -1.11 16.66
CA ASN A 155 -2.71 -1.04 17.94
C ASN A 155 -1.23 -0.63 17.75
N PRO A 156 -0.75 0.41 18.44
CA PRO A 156 0.59 0.97 18.23
C PRO A 156 1.72 0.04 18.71
N ASN A 157 1.42 -1.02 19.45
CA ASN A 157 2.42 -2.01 19.85
C ASN A 157 2.76 -3.01 18.75
N LEU A 158 1.91 -3.14 17.71
CA LEU A 158 2.17 -4.05 16.61
C LEU A 158 3.35 -3.57 15.77
N ARG A 159 4.18 -4.53 15.36
CA ARG A 159 5.33 -4.36 14.47
C ARG A 159 5.14 -5.24 13.24
N PHE A 160 5.50 -4.69 12.10
CA PHE A 160 5.37 -5.36 10.80
C PHE A 160 6.75 -5.58 10.21
N VAL A 161 7.23 -6.84 10.31
CA VAL A 161 8.50 -7.23 9.68
C VAL A 161 8.23 -7.39 8.19
N THR A 162 8.72 -6.45 7.41
CA THR A 162 8.47 -6.33 5.98
C THR A 162 9.70 -6.83 5.21
N VAL A 163 9.52 -7.92 4.48
CA VAL A 163 10.57 -8.62 3.71
C VAL A 163 10.32 -8.34 2.23
N ILE A 164 11.25 -7.66 1.59
CA ILE A 164 11.15 -7.19 0.20
C ILE A 164 12.20 -7.91 -0.65
N PRO A 165 11.82 -8.95 -1.40
CA PRO A 165 12.72 -9.62 -2.34
C PRO A 165 13.14 -8.70 -3.49
N PRO A 166 14.30 -8.96 -4.16
CA PRO A 166 14.79 -8.12 -5.24
C PRO A 166 14.05 -8.28 -6.57
N TYR A 167 13.18 -9.29 -6.70
CA TYR A 167 12.41 -9.56 -7.92
C TYR A 167 10.98 -9.00 -7.87
N GLU A 168 10.44 -8.72 -9.04
CA GLU A 168 9.10 -8.16 -9.24
C GLU A 168 8.03 -9.26 -9.40
N VAL A 169 6.85 -8.98 -8.86
CA VAL A 169 5.61 -9.70 -9.19
C VAL A 169 4.64 -8.69 -9.80
N LYS A 170 4.31 -8.89 -11.07
CA LYS A 170 3.39 -7.99 -11.76
C LYS A 170 1.96 -8.21 -11.27
N THR A 171 1.27 -7.13 -10.95
CA THR A 171 -0.10 -7.17 -10.45
C THR A 171 -1.04 -7.91 -11.40
N GLU A 172 -0.86 -7.73 -12.71
CA GLU A 172 -1.67 -8.41 -13.73
C GLU A 172 -1.49 -9.94 -13.68
N GLU A 173 -0.26 -10.42 -13.52
CA GLU A 173 0.05 -11.85 -13.38
C GLU A 173 -0.53 -12.42 -12.09
N ALA A 174 -0.36 -11.69 -10.97
CA ALA A 174 -0.92 -12.08 -9.69
C ALA A 174 -2.45 -12.08 -9.63
N ARG A 175 -3.13 -11.30 -10.48
CA ARG A 175 -4.59 -11.33 -10.61
C ARG A 175 -5.08 -12.50 -11.48
N LYS A 176 -4.37 -12.84 -12.53
CA LYS A 176 -4.75 -13.93 -13.46
C LYS A 176 -4.80 -15.30 -12.82
N ILE A 177 -3.96 -15.55 -11.81
CA ILE A 177 -3.91 -16.88 -11.16
C ILE A 177 -4.95 -17.05 -10.04
N VAL A 178 -5.61 -15.98 -9.61
CA VAL A 178 -6.67 -16.04 -8.60
C VAL A 178 -7.98 -16.53 -9.24
N PRO A 179 -8.68 -17.53 -8.65
CA PRO A 179 -9.91 -18.05 -9.22
C PRO A 179 -11.00 -16.97 -9.28
N GLN A 180 -11.80 -17.00 -10.35
CA GLN A 180 -12.92 -16.07 -10.54
C GLN A 180 -14.16 -16.45 -9.72
N GLU A 181 -14.22 -17.70 -9.27
CA GLU A 181 -15.33 -18.26 -8.49
C GLU A 181 -14.78 -19.06 -7.32
N VAL A 182 -15.48 -19.01 -6.19
CA VAL A 182 -15.13 -19.80 -4.99
C VAL A 182 -16.38 -20.49 -4.42
N PRO A 183 -16.23 -21.66 -3.78
CA PRO A 183 -17.33 -22.30 -3.07
C PRO A 183 -17.91 -21.38 -1.97
N LEU A 184 -19.21 -21.47 -1.73
CA LEU A 184 -19.88 -20.71 -0.65
C LEU A 184 -19.20 -20.91 0.71
N SER A 185 -18.69 -22.11 1.00
CA SER A 185 -17.95 -22.38 2.23
C SER A 185 -16.67 -21.56 2.35
N THR A 186 -15.96 -21.29 1.24
CA THR A 186 -14.82 -20.40 1.19
C THR A 186 -15.22 -18.95 1.43
N ALA A 187 -16.31 -18.48 0.83
CA ALA A 187 -16.83 -17.14 1.08
C ALA A 187 -17.20 -16.93 2.55
N VAL A 188 -17.91 -17.89 3.16
CA VAL A 188 -18.25 -17.86 4.60
C VAL A 188 -16.99 -17.87 5.47
N TRP A 189 -15.97 -18.65 5.10
CA TRP A 189 -14.67 -18.69 5.77
C TRP A 189 -14.00 -17.31 5.79
N GLN A 190 -13.95 -16.62 4.65
CA GLN A 190 -13.36 -15.28 4.52
C GLN A 190 -14.13 -14.22 5.32
N MET A 191 -15.46 -14.18 5.20
CA MET A 191 -16.30 -13.15 5.84
C MET A 191 -16.10 -13.11 7.38
N GLY A 192 -16.07 -14.26 8.04
CA GLY A 192 -15.84 -14.32 9.48
C GLY A 192 -14.44 -13.85 9.88
N ARG A 193 -13.42 -14.17 9.06
CA ARG A 193 -12.04 -13.85 9.35
C ARG A 193 -11.69 -12.38 9.12
N ILE A 194 -12.32 -11.69 8.19
CA ILE A 194 -12.14 -10.24 8.02
C ILE A 194 -12.48 -9.51 9.32
N SER A 195 -13.60 -9.84 9.96
CA SER A 195 -13.97 -9.25 11.26
C SER A 195 -12.98 -9.61 12.37
N GLY A 196 -12.46 -10.84 12.37
CA GLY A 196 -11.43 -11.28 13.30
C GLY A 196 -10.11 -10.50 13.13
N LEU A 197 -9.64 -10.36 11.89
CA LEU A 197 -8.40 -9.63 11.59
C LEU A 197 -8.51 -8.15 11.96
N THR A 198 -9.59 -7.47 11.54
CA THR A 198 -9.78 -6.06 11.85
C THR A 198 -9.81 -5.83 13.36
N ARG A 199 -10.54 -6.66 14.10
CA ARG A 199 -10.58 -6.58 15.57
C ARG A 199 -9.24 -6.91 16.22
N GLY A 200 -8.52 -7.92 15.72
CA GLY A 200 -7.20 -8.29 16.21
C GLY A 200 -6.18 -7.17 16.04
N LEU A 201 -6.15 -6.53 14.86
CA LEU A 201 -5.28 -5.39 14.59
C LEU A 201 -5.61 -4.16 15.46
N GLU A 202 -6.89 -3.90 15.75
CA GLU A 202 -7.29 -2.82 16.65
C GLU A 202 -6.90 -3.09 18.10
N SER A 203 -7.15 -4.30 18.59
CA SER A 203 -6.88 -4.66 19.99
C SER A 203 -5.42 -4.96 20.28
N GLY A 204 -4.63 -5.33 19.25
CA GLY A 204 -3.27 -5.88 19.40
C GLY A 204 -3.27 -7.36 19.81
N ASP A 205 -4.41 -8.06 19.68
CA ASP A 205 -4.49 -9.49 20.00
C ASP A 205 -3.88 -10.33 18.87
N VAL A 206 -2.59 -10.64 19.02
CA VAL A 206 -1.81 -11.43 18.06
C VAL A 206 -2.33 -12.85 17.87
N ARG A 207 -3.01 -13.43 18.87
CA ARG A 207 -3.63 -14.76 18.74
C ARG A 207 -4.86 -14.70 17.82
N LEU A 208 -5.66 -13.64 17.97
CA LEU A 208 -6.80 -13.40 17.08
C LEU A 208 -6.35 -13.10 15.66
N ILE A 209 -5.28 -12.30 15.50
CA ILE A 209 -4.66 -12.02 14.19
C ILE A 209 -4.23 -13.33 13.52
N ALA A 210 -3.47 -14.18 14.23
CA ALA A 210 -3.01 -15.47 13.73
C ALA A 210 -4.16 -16.39 13.30
N ALA A 211 -5.22 -16.47 14.13
CA ALA A 211 -6.40 -17.29 13.84
C ALA A 211 -7.20 -16.78 12.64
N ALA A 212 -7.18 -15.46 12.40
CA ALA A 212 -7.91 -14.83 11.32
C ALA A 212 -7.16 -14.87 9.98
N CYS A 213 -5.84 -14.79 9.98
CA CYS A 213 -5.00 -14.77 8.77
C CYS A 213 -4.80 -16.17 8.16
N ASP A 214 -5.88 -16.77 7.67
CA ASP A 214 -5.88 -18.04 6.95
C ASP A 214 -6.72 -17.88 5.68
N ASP A 215 -6.07 -17.33 4.67
CA ASP A 215 -6.71 -17.00 3.38
C ASP A 215 -6.90 -18.25 2.50
N LYS A 216 -8.04 -18.30 1.82
CA LYS A 216 -8.40 -19.37 0.88
C LYS A 216 -8.74 -18.87 -0.52
N ILE A 217 -8.60 -17.54 -0.76
CA ILE A 217 -8.98 -16.94 -2.05
C ILE A 217 -7.77 -16.63 -2.91
N GLN A 218 -6.77 -15.93 -2.38
CA GLN A 218 -5.68 -15.41 -3.21
C GLN A 218 -4.29 -15.94 -2.84
N GLU A 219 -3.99 -16.03 -1.55
CA GLU A 219 -2.65 -16.37 -1.07
C GLU A 219 -2.20 -17.81 -1.44
N PRO A 220 -3.07 -18.85 -1.42
CA PRO A 220 -2.71 -20.19 -1.88
C PRO A 220 -2.20 -20.25 -3.32
N TYR A 221 -2.62 -19.32 -4.17
CA TYR A 221 -2.18 -19.23 -5.56
C TYR A 221 -1.00 -18.29 -5.73
N ARG A 222 -1.06 -17.08 -5.15
CA ARG A 222 -0.02 -16.05 -5.31
C ARG A 222 1.32 -16.44 -4.72
N ARG A 223 1.34 -17.25 -3.67
CA ARG A 223 2.59 -17.75 -3.09
C ARG A 223 3.48 -18.51 -4.10
N GLU A 224 2.88 -19.10 -5.14
CA GLU A 224 3.59 -19.79 -6.21
C GLU A 224 4.46 -18.85 -7.06
N LEU A 225 4.15 -17.54 -7.04
CA LEU A 225 4.95 -16.49 -7.69
C LEU A 225 6.10 -15.98 -6.83
N ILE A 226 6.23 -16.45 -5.59
CA ILE A 226 7.21 -15.99 -4.60
C ILE A 226 8.03 -17.20 -4.14
N PRO A 227 9.16 -17.50 -4.80
CA PRO A 227 9.95 -18.69 -4.52
C PRO A 227 10.36 -18.85 -3.05
N ASP A 228 10.60 -17.72 -2.35
CA ASP A 228 11.08 -17.71 -0.96
C ASP A 228 9.92 -17.71 0.07
N TYR A 229 8.66 -17.79 -0.38
CA TYR A 229 7.48 -17.65 0.50
C TYR A 229 7.51 -18.64 1.67
N ASP A 230 7.68 -19.93 1.39
CA ASP A 230 7.58 -20.97 2.41
C ASP A 230 8.76 -20.87 3.41
N GLU A 231 9.98 -20.59 2.95
CA GLU A 231 11.16 -20.40 3.79
C GLU A 231 11.01 -19.17 4.70
N VAL A 232 10.66 -18.02 4.13
CA VAL A 232 10.47 -16.77 4.91
C VAL A 232 9.34 -16.94 5.92
N ARG A 233 8.24 -17.58 5.53
CA ARG A 233 7.12 -17.87 6.43
C ARG A 233 7.54 -18.75 7.60
N GLU A 234 8.26 -19.82 7.35
CA GLU A 234 8.75 -20.71 8.38
C GLU A 234 9.69 -19.98 9.36
N VAL A 235 10.63 -19.19 8.84
CA VAL A 235 11.55 -18.38 9.67
C VAL A 235 10.78 -17.40 10.55
N CYS A 236 9.78 -16.70 10.00
CA CYS A 236 8.99 -15.74 10.75
C CYS A 236 8.18 -16.40 11.87
N LEU A 237 7.44 -17.47 11.57
CA LEU A 237 6.59 -18.14 12.54
C LEU A 237 7.42 -18.82 13.65
N ASN A 238 8.50 -19.52 13.30
CA ASN A 238 9.41 -20.13 14.27
C ASN A 238 10.17 -19.09 15.10
N GLY A 239 10.33 -17.87 14.58
CA GLY A 239 10.96 -16.75 15.26
C GLY A 239 10.02 -15.90 16.13
N GLY A 240 8.72 -16.26 16.23
CA GLY A 240 7.76 -15.64 17.13
C GLY A 240 6.81 -14.63 16.48
N ALA A 241 6.77 -14.53 15.14
CA ALA A 241 5.70 -13.79 14.48
C ALA A 241 4.35 -14.52 14.62
N ALA A 242 3.27 -13.78 14.81
CA ALA A 242 1.92 -14.32 14.93
C ALA A 242 1.42 -14.91 13.60
N THR A 243 1.72 -14.23 12.51
CA THR A 243 1.36 -14.64 11.15
C THR A 243 2.25 -13.93 10.13
N LEU A 244 2.09 -14.32 8.85
CA LEU A 244 2.69 -13.66 7.70
C LEU A 244 1.65 -13.66 6.58
N TRP A 245 1.62 -12.59 5.78
CA TRP A 245 0.83 -12.50 4.56
C TRP A 245 1.63 -11.91 3.39
N ILE A 246 1.13 -12.12 2.18
CA ILE A 246 1.63 -11.45 0.98
C ILE A 246 1.08 -10.01 0.96
N SER A 247 1.96 -9.02 0.85
CA SER A 247 1.57 -7.62 0.71
C SER A 247 1.14 -7.33 -0.73
N GLY A 248 -0.10 -6.93 -0.93
CA GLY A 248 -0.66 -6.66 -2.25
C GLY A 248 -0.55 -7.85 -3.21
N SER A 249 0.11 -7.64 -4.35
CA SER A 249 0.41 -8.71 -5.32
C SER A 249 1.68 -9.50 -4.99
N GLY A 250 2.46 -9.08 -4.01
CA GLY A 250 3.84 -9.53 -3.76
C GLY A 250 4.83 -8.68 -4.58
N SER A 251 6.10 -8.98 -4.56
CA SER A 251 6.84 -10.07 -3.86
C SER A 251 6.97 -9.86 -2.36
N THR A 252 6.67 -8.70 -1.81
CA THR A 252 6.82 -8.38 -0.39
C THR A 252 5.96 -9.30 0.48
N LEU A 253 6.60 -9.80 1.54
CA LEU A 253 5.97 -10.57 2.61
C LEU A 253 5.98 -9.71 3.88
N MET A 254 4.91 -9.77 4.65
CA MET A 254 4.77 -8.98 5.87
C MET A 254 4.35 -9.88 7.03
N ALA A 255 5.21 -9.99 8.04
CA ALA A 255 4.93 -10.71 9.28
C ALA A 255 4.57 -9.73 10.39
N VAL A 256 3.71 -10.14 11.34
CA VAL A 256 3.26 -9.30 12.44
C VAL A 256 3.61 -9.90 13.78
N THR A 257 4.02 -9.04 14.73
CA THR A 257 4.27 -9.36 16.14
C THR A 257 3.94 -8.14 17.02
N ASP A 258 3.68 -8.37 18.29
CA ASP A 258 3.53 -7.33 19.32
C ASP A 258 4.80 -7.13 20.17
N ASP A 259 5.89 -7.84 19.84
CA ASP A 259 7.17 -7.76 20.51
C ASP A 259 8.23 -7.13 19.58
N GLY A 260 8.71 -5.95 19.94
CA GLY A 260 9.75 -5.25 19.17
C GLY A 260 11.10 -5.96 19.13
N LEU A 261 11.45 -6.75 20.15
CA LEU A 261 12.69 -7.56 20.16
C LEU A 261 12.59 -8.74 19.19
N VAL A 262 11.42 -9.38 19.15
CA VAL A 262 11.12 -10.42 18.15
C VAL A 262 11.21 -9.82 16.73
N ALA A 263 10.62 -8.67 16.51
CA ALA A 263 10.66 -7.98 15.20
C ALA A 263 12.09 -7.70 14.74
N GLU A 264 12.95 -7.13 15.60
CA GLU A 264 14.34 -6.84 15.27
C GLU A 264 15.19 -8.11 15.08
N SER A 265 14.95 -9.15 15.88
CA SER A 265 15.61 -10.46 15.71
C SER A 265 15.27 -11.08 14.35
N LEU A 266 14.00 -11.06 13.96
CA LEU A 266 13.54 -11.54 12.65
C LEU A 266 14.15 -10.73 11.51
N ARG A 267 14.16 -9.39 11.61
CA ARG A 267 14.81 -8.51 10.64
C ARG A 267 16.28 -8.89 10.43
N ALA A 268 17.04 -9.00 11.52
CA ALA A 268 18.46 -9.31 11.45
C ALA A 268 18.72 -10.71 10.86
N ARG A 269 17.92 -11.72 11.25
CA ARG A 269 18.01 -13.08 10.75
C ARG A 269 17.72 -13.16 9.25
N LEU A 270 16.60 -12.58 8.81
CA LEU A 270 16.18 -12.59 7.40
C LEU A 270 17.17 -11.83 6.51
N GLN A 271 17.68 -10.68 6.98
CA GLN A 271 18.70 -9.92 6.26
C GLN A 271 20.01 -10.69 6.14
N SER A 272 20.38 -11.51 7.13
CA SER A 272 21.56 -12.37 7.08
C SER A 272 21.39 -13.58 6.15
N MET A 273 20.18 -14.14 6.08
CA MET A 273 19.86 -15.28 5.18
C MET A 273 19.76 -14.83 3.73
N HIS A 274 19.21 -13.63 3.49
CA HIS A 274 18.99 -13.03 2.18
C HIS A 274 19.64 -11.65 2.12
N PRO A 275 20.96 -11.53 1.88
CA PRO A 275 21.67 -10.24 1.90
C PRO A 275 21.19 -9.24 0.83
N ASP A 276 20.59 -9.72 -0.25
CA ASP A 276 20.03 -8.94 -1.36
C ASP A 276 18.58 -8.49 -1.14
N PHE A 277 17.92 -8.99 -0.08
CA PHE A 277 16.59 -8.52 0.30
C PHE A 277 16.68 -7.23 1.11
N GLN A 278 15.63 -6.42 1.06
CA GLN A 278 15.45 -5.34 2.02
C GLN A 278 14.52 -5.81 3.13
N VAL A 279 14.95 -5.72 4.38
CA VAL A 279 14.12 -6.13 5.52
C VAL A 279 13.97 -4.98 6.49
N HIS A 280 12.72 -4.55 6.71
CA HIS A 280 12.38 -3.42 7.57
C HIS A 280 11.45 -3.88 8.71
N VAL A 281 11.55 -3.20 9.85
CA VAL A 281 10.52 -3.24 10.90
C VAL A 281 9.71 -1.96 10.78
N LEU A 282 8.46 -2.08 10.35
CA LEU A 282 7.57 -0.95 10.13
C LEU A 282 6.46 -0.91 11.19
N GLU A 283 5.87 0.26 11.33
CA GLU A 283 4.67 0.53 12.13
C GLU A 283 3.52 0.92 11.20
N CYS A 284 2.30 0.90 11.71
CA CYS A 284 1.17 1.45 10.98
C CYS A 284 1.30 2.98 10.93
N ASP A 285 1.26 3.56 9.71
CA ASP A 285 1.12 5.01 9.56
C ASP A 285 -0.33 5.41 9.80
N THR A 286 -0.57 6.30 10.76
CA THR A 286 -1.92 6.71 11.15
C THR A 286 -2.38 8.01 10.49
N GLN A 287 -1.53 8.68 9.72
CA GLN A 287 -1.81 10.00 9.16
C GLN A 287 -2.23 9.96 7.68
N GLY A 288 -1.64 9.05 6.90
CA GLY A 288 -1.75 9.04 5.45
C GLY A 288 -0.92 10.14 4.78
N VAL A 289 -1.37 10.58 3.61
CA VAL A 289 -0.69 11.62 2.84
C VAL A 289 -0.55 12.93 3.61
N ARG A 290 0.61 13.56 3.52
CA ARG A 290 0.95 14.84 4.18
C ARG A 290 1.39 15.85 3.14
N ILE A 291 0.96 17.11 3.33
CA ILE A 291 1.30 18.25 2.49
C ILE A 291 2.07 19.26 3.35
N GLN A 292 3.22 19.67 2.85
CA GLN A 292 4.03 20.71 3.47
C GLN A 292 4.35 21.80 2.42
N LEU A 293 4.08 23.06 2.78
CA LEU A 293 4.51 24.21 2.00
C LEU A 293 5.98 24.45 2.32
N ALA A 294 6.83 24.54 1.30
CA ALA A 294 8.26 24.79 1.38
C ALA A 294 8.61 26.20 0.93
#